data_ea247d72284744071e3b131641556e5d
#
_entry.id   ea247d72284744071e3b131641556e5d
#
_cell.length_a   1.000
_cell.length_b   1.000
_cell.length_c   1.000
_cell.angle_alpha   90.00
_cell.angle_beta   90.00
_cell.angle_gamma   90.00
#
_symmetry.space_group_name_H-M   'P 1'
#
loop_
_entity.id
_entity.type
_entity.pdbx_description
1 polymer ?
#
loop_
_entity_poly.entity_id
_entity_poly.type
_entity_poly.pdbx_seq_one_letter_code
_entity_poly.pdbx_strand_id
1 'polypeptide(L)'
;MKRILFSPLGDTDPIRDCHDGACLHILRHYQPERVVLFYTKDMENKEQRDHRYTRAIHKLSPNCAIEEIFSGIVAAYLYEEFSKILPEAVQSVRDRYPEHEILINLSSGTPQMKTVLAMLAADTERCRGIQVPSHSGKSNRKNKPASDDVDVDILLEVNVDDEEGAKNRCEEPPLSVFRYHAEKNRIISLIHAYEYNAALTLAR
;
A
#
# COMPACT_ATOMS: atom_id res chain seq x y z
N MET A 1 9.46 7.25 -15.76
CA MET A 1 9.67 5.90 -15.23
C MET A 1 8.31 5.26 -15.06
N LYS A 2 8.13 4.01 -15.49
CA LYS A 2 6.87 3.29 -15.34
C LYS A 2 6.66 2.93 -13.88
N ARG A 3 5.40 2.94 -13.43
CA ARG A 3 5.04 2.75 -12.02
C ARG A 3 4.02 1.64 -11.85
N ILE A 4 4.16 0.89 -10.77
CA ILE A 4 3.19 -0.08 -10.29
C ILE A 4 2.81 0.34 -8.87
N LEU A 5 1.52 0.32 -8.54
CA LEU A 5 1.04 0.51 -7.18
C LEU A 5 0.82 -0.87 -6.54
N PHE A 6 1.51 -1.17 -5.46
CA PHE A 6 1.18 -2.28 -4.57
C PHE A 6 0.33 -1.75 -3.41
N SER A 7 -0.90 -2.21 -3.30
CA SER A 7 -1.84 -1.71 -2.30
C SER A 7 -2.52 -2.83 -1.53
N PRO A 8 -2.24 -2.97 -0.22
CA PRO A 8 -3.19 -3.68 0.62
C PRO A 8 -4.51 -2.92 0.64
N LEU A 9 -5.59 -3.61 0.94
CA LEU A 9 -6.92 -3.01 1.08
C LEU A 9 -7.35 -2.99 2.54
N GLY A 10 -8.19 -2.04 2.88
CA GLY A 10 -8.71 -1.87 4.22
C GLY A 10 -10.10 -1.23 4.24
N ASP A 11 -10.65 -1.03 5.42
CA ASP A 11 -12.01 -0.51 5.62
C ASP A 11 -12.24 0.93 5.13
N THR A 12 -11.19 1.63 4.75
CA THR A 12 -11.29 2.99 4.18
C THR A 12 -11.27 3.00 2.66
N ASP A 13 -11.05 1.83 2.03
CA ASP A 13 -11.07 1.68 0.60
C ASP A 13 -12.45 1.15 0.11
N PRO A 14 -12.89 1.49 -1.07
CA PRO A 14 -12.29 2.42 -2.01
C PRO A 14 -12.52 3.89 -1.66
N ILE A 15 -13.64 4.23 -0.99
CA ILE A 15 -14.06 5.59 -0.63
C ILE A 15 -14.59 5.59 0.80
N ARG A 16 -14.22 6.60 1.57
CA ARG A 16 -14.70 6.82 2.91
C ARG A 16 -15.03 8.28 3.19
N ASP A 17 -16.18 8.54 3.81
CA ASP A 17 -16.62 9.91 4.16
C ASP A 17 -16.59 10.86 2.95
N CYS A 18 -17.02 10.38 1.77
CA CYS A 18 -17.01 11.09 0.48
C CYS A 18 -15.61 11.49 0.00
N HIS A 19 -14.56 10.78 0.41
CA HIS A 19 -13.19 10.99 -0.05
C HIS A 19 -12.54 9.68 -0.47
N ASP A 20 -11.60 9.76 -1.42
CA ASP A 20 -10.78 8.62 -1.82
C ASP A 20 -10.18 7.92 -0.60
N GLY A 21 -10.31 6.60 -0.54
CA GLY A 21 -9.42 5.75 0.24
C GLY A 21 -7.99 5.86 -0.30
N ALA A 22 -7.02 5.40 0.47
CA ALA A 22 -5.62 5.64 0.10
C ALA A 22 -5.25 4.98 -1.24
N CYS A 23 -5.80 3.82 -1.56
CA CYS A 23 -5.56 3.15 -2.85
C CYS A 23 -5.98 4.03 -4.03
N LEU A 24 -7.22 4.53 -4.04
CA LEU A 24 -7.73 5.40 -5.11
C LEU A 24 -6.99 6.74 -5.15
N HIS A 25 -6.67 7.31 -4.00
CA HIS A 25 -5.98 8.59 -3.93
C HIS A 25 -4.57 8.52 -4.53
N ILE A 26 -3.82 7.45 -4.25
CA ILE A 26 -2.51 7.22 -4.86
C ILE A 26 -2.67 6.98 -6.38
N LEU A 27 -3.65 6.18 -6.79
CA LEU A 27 -3.94 5.91 -8.20
C LEU A 27 -4.22 7.21 -8.97
N ARG A 28 -5.05 8.12 -8.42
CA ARG A 28 -5.40 9.42 -9.00
C ARG A 28 -4.16 10.29 -9.25
N HIS A 29 -3.27 10.40 -8.26
CA HIS A 29 -2.17 11.35 -8.31
C HIS A 29 -0.88 10.81 -8.93
N TYR A 30 -0.62 9.52 -8.83
CA TYR A 30 0.60 8.90 -9.39
C TYR A 30 0.38 8.24 -10.74
N GLN A 31 -0.87 7.94 -11.12
CA GLN A 31 -1.27 7.32 -12.39
C GLN A 31 -0.38 6.12 -12.78
N PRO A 32 -0.26 5.09 -11.93
CA PRO A 32 0.50 3.91 -12.26
C PRO A 32 -0.16 3.17 -13.43
N GLU A 33 0.64 2.52 -14.27
CA GLU A 33 0.10 1.71 -15.36
C GLU A 33 -0.56 0.40 -14.88
N ARG A 34 -0.26 0.02 -13.63
CA ARG A 34 -0.78 -1.20 -12.99
C ARG A 34 -0.97 -0.99 -11.50
N VAL A 35 -1.99 -1.63 -10.97
CA VAL A 35 -2.20 -1.78 -9.52
C VAL A 35 -2.24 -3.26 -9.16
N VAL A 36 -1.53 -3.63 -8.09
CA VAL A 36 -1.57 -4.95 -7.47
C VAL A 36 -2.30 -4.81 -6.14
N LEU A 37 -3.49 -5.38 -6.07
CA LEU A 37 -4.35 -5.35 -4.89
C LEU A 37 -4.09 -6.58 -4.03
N PHE A 38 -3.79 -6.36 -2.75
CA PHE A 38 -3.60 -7.42 -1.77
C PHE A 38 -4.80 -7.50 -0.84
N TYR A 39 -5.50 -8.64 -0.87
CA TYR A 39 -6.72 -8.88 -0.12
C TYR A 39 -6.46 -9.79 1.09
N THR A 40 -6.99 -9.41 2.25
CA THR A 40 -7.32 -10.36 3.32
C THR A 40 -8.67 -11.02 3.02
N LYS A 41 -9.04 -12.03 3.78
CA LYS A 41 -10.32 -12.74 3.54
C LYS A 41 -11.53 -11.81 3.63
N ASP A 42 -11.53 -10.87 4.56
CA ASP A 42 -12.62 -9.89 4.68
C ASP A 42 -12.74 -8.98 3.46
N MET A 43 -11.61 -8.50 2.94
CA MET A 43 -11.60 -7.64 1.76
C MET A 43 -11.96 -8.43 0.49
N GLU A 44 -11.51 -9.68 0.39
CA GLU A 44 -11.93 -10.61 -0.66
C GLU A 44 -13.45 -10.81 -0.67
N ASN A 45 -14.06 -11.05 0.48
CA ASN A 45 -15.51 -11.21 0.58
C ASN A 45 -16.28 -9.96 0.13
N LYS A 46 -15.75 -8.76 0.42
CA LYS A 46 -16.32 -7.50 -0.04
C LYS A 46 -16.21 -7.35 -1.56
N GLU A 47 -15.05 -7.69 -2.13
CA GLU A 47 -14.85 -7.67 -3.59
C GLU A 47 -15.76 -8.67 -4.31
N GLN A 48 -15.86 -9.88 -3.81
CA GLN A 48 -16.73 -10.92 -4.39
C GLN A 48 -18.23 -10.55 -4.34
N ARG A 49 -18.64 -9.72 -3.39
CA ARG A 49 -20.03 -9.28 -3.25
C ARG A 49 -20.44 -8.28 -4.33
N ASP A 50 -19.63 -7.28 -4.59
CA ASP A 50 -20.01 -6.12 -5.41
C ASP A 50 -18.91 -5.51 -6.26
N HIS A 51 -17.75 -6.14 -6.31
CA HIS A 51 -16.57 -5.70 -7.09
C HIS A 51 -16.14 -4.26 -6.80
N ARG A 52 -16.33 -3.79 -5.55
CA ARG A 52 -16.18 -2.40 -5.16
C ARG A 52 -14.81 -1.80 -5.43
N TYR A 53 -13.75 -2.58 -5.26
CA TYR A 53 -12.39 -2.07 -5.47
C TYR A 53 -12.03 -2.02 -6.94
N THR A 54 -12.26 -3.09 -7.67
CA THR A 54 -11.98 -3.16 -9.11
C THR A 54 -12.87 -2.21 -9.91
N ARG A 55 -14.17 -2.09 -9.59
CA ARG A 55 -15.09 -1.11 -10.22
C ARG A 55 -14.62 0.32 -10.00
N ALA A 56 -14.24 0.67 -8.77
CA ALA A 56 -13.76 2.01 -8.44
C ALA A 56 -12.48 2.36 -9.22
N ILE A 57 -11.55 1.43 -9.32
CA ILE A 57 -10.31 1.60 -10.08
C ILE A 57 -10.62 1.76 -11.57
N HIS A 58 -11.44 0.90 -12.15
CA HIS A 58 -11.82 0.99 -13.56
C HIS A 58 -12.52 2.32 -13.91
N LYS A 59 -13.37 2.83 -13.01
CA LYS A 59 -14.04 4.12 -13.22
C LYS A 59 -13.05 5.28 -13.17
N LEU A 60 -12.10 5.25 -12.23
CA LEU A 60 -11.09 6.30 -12.08
C LEU A 60 -9.99 6.23 -13.15
N SER A 61 -9.54 5.04 -13.49
CA SER A 61 -8.41 4.82 -14.39
C SER A 61 -8.66 3.59 -15.30
N PRO A 62 -9.46 3.75 -16.36
CA PRO A 62 -9.88 2.62 -17.22
C PRO A 62 -8.72 1.85 -17.88
N ASN A 63 -7.57 2.50 -18.05
CA ASN A 63 -6.39 1.93 -18.69
C ASN A 63 -5.40 1.30 -17.69
N CYS A 64 -5.64 1.42 -16.38
CA CYS A 64 -4.79 0.81 -15.37
C CYS A 64 -5.05 -0.70 -15.31
N ALA A 65 -4.00 -1.50 -15.51
CA ALA A 65 -4.13 -2.95 -15.36
C ALA A 65 -4.26 -3.31 -13.87
N ILE A 66 -5.18 -4.23 -13.55
CA ILE A 66 -5.41 -4.68 -12.18
C ILE A 66 -4.89 -6.12 -12.04
N GLU A 67 -4.11 -6.35 -11.01
CA GLU A 67 -3.73 -7.68 -10.52
C GLU A 67 -4.25 -7.87 -9.10
N GLU A 68 -4.76 -9.05 -8.80
CA GLU A 68 -5.35 -9.36 -7.50
C GLU A 68 -4.60 -10.50 -6.83
N ILE A 69 -4.27 -10.31 -5.56
CA ILE A 69 -3.62 -11.30 -4.69
C ILE A 69 -4.56 -11.60 -3.53
N PHE A 70 -5.22 -12.74 -3.57
CA PHE A 70 -6.08 -13.23 -2.50
C PHE A 70 -5.25 -14.04 -1.51
N SER A 71 -4.95 -13.47 -0.35
CA SER A 71 -4.07 -14.09 0.63
C SER A 71 -4.75 -15.19 1.46
N GLY A 72 -6.07 -15.18 1.53
CA GLY A 72 -6.84 -16.07 2.40
C GLY A 72 -6.69 -15.78 3.90
N ILE A 73 -5.92 -14.74 4.30
CA ILE A 73 -5.67 -14.40 5.69
C ILE A 73 -6.95 -13.94 6.37
N VAL A 74 -7.31 -14.62 7.45
CA VAL A 74 -8.46 -14.28 8.32
C VAL A 74 -7.99 -13.46 9.52
N ALA A 75 -6.87 -13.87 10.14
CA ALA A 75 -6.34 -13.23 11.35
C ALA A 75 -5.47 -11.99 11.03
N ALA A 76 -6.05 -11.01 10.36
CA ALA A 76 -5.32 -9.82 9.88
C ALA A 76 -4.74 -8.92 11.00
N TYR A 77 -4.89 -9.31 12.26
CA TYR A 77 -4.30 -8.67 13.44
C TYR A 77 -2.99 -9.32 13.91
N LEU A 78 -2.55 -10.43 13.28
CA LEU A 78 -1.32 -11.13 13.62
C LEU A 78 -0.19 -10.72 12.67
N TYR A 79 0.97 -10.34 13.21
CA TYR A 79 2.17 -10.02 12.40
C TYR A 79 2.70 -11.20 11.61
N GLU A 80 2.61 -12.39 12.19
CA GLU A 80 3.13 -13.65 11.62
C GLU A 80 2.54 -13.94 10.26
N GLU A 81 1.23 -13.66 10.08
CA GLU A 81 0.52 -13.85 8.82
C GLU A 81 1.11 -13.04 7.65
N PHE A 82 1.71 -11.89 7.95
CA PHE A 82 2.22 -10.97 6.94
C PHE A 82 3.74 -11.01 6.78
N SER A 83 4.45 -11.52 7.78
CA SER A 83 5.92 -11.48 7.82
C SER A 83 6.61 -12.19 6.66
N LYS A 84 5.94 -13.17 6.07
CA LYS A 84 6.43 -13.93 4.91
C LYS A 84 5.69 -13.57 3.62
N ILE A 85 4.37 -13.53 3.67
CA ILE A 85 3.54 -13.40 2.46
C ILE A 85 3.70 -12.04 1.77
N LEU A 86 3.82 -10.94 2.53
CA LEU A 86 4.00 -9.61 1.93
C LEU A 86 5.38 -9.44 1.28
N PRO A 87 6.51 -9.84 1.91
CA PRO A 87 7.81 -9.84 1.23
C PRO A 87 7.82 -10.67 -0.05
N GLU A 88 7.24 -11.87 -0.04
CA GLU A 88 7.15 -12.73 -1.22
C GLU A 88 6.29 -12.10 -2.32
N ALA A 89 5.16 -11.50 -1.96
CA ALA A 89 4.28 -10.83 -2.90
C ALA A 89 4.96 -9.61 -3.57
N VAL A 90 5.61 -8.75 -2.78
CA VAL A 90 6.33 -7.58 -3.31
C VAL A 90 7.52 -8.03 -4.16
N GLN A 91 8.27 -9.05 -3.74
CA GLN A 91 9.39 -9.59 -4.51
C GLN A 91 8.91 -10.18 -5.85
N SER A 92 7.82 -10.92 -5.85
CA SER A 92 7.23 -11.47 -7.08
C SER A 92 6.84 -10.36 -8.09
N VAL A 93 6.31 -9.23 -7.61
CA VAL A 93 6.02 -8.08 -8.47
C VAL A 93 7.32 -7.48 -9.03
N ARG A 94 8.35 -7.33 -8.22
CA ARG A 94 9.67 -6.83 -8.67
C ARG A 94 10.29 -7.70 -9.75
N ASP A 95 10.22 -9.01 -9.58
CA ASP A 95 10.82 -9.98 -10.51
C ASP A 95 10.10 -9.97 -11.87
N ARG A 96 8.77 -9.80 -11.84
CA ARG A 96 7.97 -9.71 -13.08
C ARG A 96 8.11 -8.35 -13.79
N TYR A 97 8.42 -7.30 -13.07
CA TYR A 97 8.49 -5.93 -13.58
C TYR A 97 9.80 -5.23 -13.20
N PRO A 98 10.97 -5.73 -13.66
CA PRO A 98 12.28 -5.27 -13.17
C PRO A 98 12.60 -3.81 -13.50
N GLU A 99 11.94 -3.22 -14.50
CA GLU A 99 12.16 -1.82 -14.93
C GLU A 99 11.20 -0.82 -14.27
N HIS A 100 10.27 -1.30 -13.41
CA HIS A 100 9.28 -0.43 -12.81
C HIS A 100 9.68 0.04 -11.41
N GLU A 101 9.24 1.24 -11.06
CA GLU A 101 9.19 1.70 -9.69
C GLU A 101 7.92 1.13 -9.02
N ILE A 102 8.04 0.57 -7.84
CA ILE A 102 6.91 0.08 -7.06
C ILE A 102 6.56 1.12 -5.99
N LEU A 103 5.38 1.70 -6.13
CA LEU A 103 4.76 2.52 -5.09
C LEU A 103 4.06 1.58 -4.11
N ILE A 104 4.37 1.70 -2.84
CA ILE A 104 3.78 0.88 -1.77
C ILE A 104 2.83 1.74 -0.95
N ASN A 105 1.54 1.40 -0.95
CA ASN A 105 0.54 2.08 -0.13
C ASN A 105 0.75 1.74 1.36
N LEU A 106 1.12 2.74 2.16
CA LEU A 106 1.34 2.63 3.61
C LEU A 106 0.14 3.06 4.45
N SER A 107 -0.99 3.37 3.84
CA SER A 107 -2.16 3.92 4.55
C SER A 107 -3.35 2.97 4.62
N SER A 108 -3.49 2.05 3.68
CA SER A 108 -4.54 1.03 3.68
C SER A 108 -4.13 -0.23 4.44
N GLY A 109 -5.11 -1.02 4.84
CA GLY A 109 -4.90 -2.27 5.58
C GLY A 109 -4.69 -2.10 7.07
N THR A 110 -4.31 -3.19 7.74
CA THR A 110 -4.08 -3.23 9.19
C THR A 110 -2.74 -2.60 9.58
N PRO A 111 -2.54 -2.24 10.85
CA PRO A 111 -1.24 -1.77 11.35
C PRO A 111 -0.09 -2.75 11.06
N GLN A 112 -0.37 -4.05 11.14
CA GLN A 112 0.60 -5.11 10.87
C GLN A 112 1.08 -5.08 9.41
N MET A 113 0.15 -5.02 8.45
CA MET A 113 0.50 -4.87 7.03
C MET A 113 1.33 -3.61 6.78
N LYS A 114 0.88 -2.47 7.32
CA LYS A 114 1.56 -1.18 7.15
C LYS A 114 2.99 -1.20 7.66
N THR A 115 3.23 -1.86 8.82
CA THR A 115 4.57 -1.98 9.39
C THR A 115 5.49 -2.80 8.48
N VAL A 116 5.04 -3.97 8.04
CA VAL A 116 5.83 -4.83 7.13
C VAL A 116 6.11 -4.11 5.81
N LEU A 117 5.10 -3.47 5.24
CA LEU A 117 5.25 -2.75 3.98
C LEU A 117 6.15 -1.51 4.10
N ALA A 118 6.13 -0.81 5.24
CA ALA A 118 7.05 0.30 5.49
C ALA A 118 8.51 -0.18 5.59
N MET A 119 8.75 -1.33 6.22
CA MET A 119 10.08 -1.95 6.25
C MET A 119 10.54 -2.33 4.83
N LEU A 120 9.67 -2.94 4.03
CA LEU A 120 9.98 -3.30 2.65
C LEU A 120 10.27 -2.06 1.80
N ALA A 121 9.46 -1.00 1.91
CA ALA A 121 9.69 0.25 1.19
C ALA A 121 11.00 0.92 1.57
N ALA A 122 11.46 0.75 2.82
CA ALA A 122 12.74 1.31 3.30
C ALA A 122 13.97 0.53 2.80
N ASP A 123 13.86 -0.81 2.73
CA ASP A 123 15.00 -1.71 2.49
C ASP A 123 15.10 -2.23 1.05
N THR A 124 14.08 -1.99 0.24
CA THR A 124 13.98 -2.57 -1.11
C THR A 124 14.23 -1.50 -2.18
N GLU A 125 15.22 -1.74 -3.04
CA GLU A 125 15.50 -0.85 -4.17
C GLU A 125 14.29 -0.70 -5.10
N ARG A 126 14.09 0.51 -5.62
CA ARG A 126 12.96 0.88 -6.48
C ARG A 126 11.59 0.68 -5.86
N CYS A 127 11.52 0.54 -4.53
CA CYS A 127 10.29 0.61 -3.77
C CYS A 127 10.19 1.96 -3.07
N ARG A 128 9.04 2.60 -3.15
CA ARG A 128 8.77 3.89 -2.53
C ARG A 128 7.46 3.83 -1.76
N GLY A 129 7.53 4.10 -0.47
CA GLY A 129 6.35 4.16 0.39
C GLY A 129 5.55 5.45 0.18
N ILE A 130 4.24 5.32 -0.01
CA ILE A 130 3.32 6.46 -0.12
C ILE A 130 2.34 6.40 1.04
N GLN A 131 2.25 7.49 1.76
CA GLN A 131 1.27 7.71 2.83
C GLN A 131 0.19 8.68 2.36
N VAL A 132 -1.05 8.42 2.73
CA VAL A 132 -2.18 9.31 2.48
C VAL A 132 -2.84 9.64 3.81
N PRO A 133 -2.59 10.82 4.39
CA PRO A 133 -3.28 11.28 5.58
C PRO A 133 -4.79 11.34 5.39
N SER A 134 -5.54 11.07 6.47
CA SER A 134 -6.99 11.26 6.48
C SER A 134 -7.34 12.72 6.15
N HIS A 135 -8.37 12.92 5.32
CA HIS A 135 -8.87 14.26 4.97
C HIS A 135 -9.24 15.11 6.21
N SER A 136 -9.71 14.46 7.28
CA SER A 136 -10.11 15.12 8.52
C SER A 136 -8.95 15.41 9.49
N GLY A 137 -7.73 14.97 9.18
CA GLY A 137 -6.57 15.05 10.07
C GLY A 137 -6.72 14.25 11.39
N LYS A 138 -7.75 13.41 11.49
CA LYS A 138 -8.05 12.60 12.69
C LYS A 138 -7.87 11.13 12.35
N SER A 139 -7.36 10.36 13.31
CA SER A 139 -7.32 8.90 13.14
C SER A 139 -8.76 8.36 12.99
N ASN A 140 -8.89 7.25 12.25
CA ASN A 140 -10.17 6.55 12.09
C ASN A 140 -10.81 6.31 13.47
N ARG A 141 -11.81 7.10 13.81
CA ARG A 141 -12.50 6.98 15.08
C ARG A 141 -13.64 5.98 14.97
N LYS A 142 -13.79 5.24 16.07
CA LYS A 142 -14.86 4.30 16.36
C LYS A 142 -16.24 4.85 15.98
N ASN A 143 -17.06 3.99 15.43
CA ASN A 143 -18.53 4.12 15.31
C ASN A 143 -19.08 4.97 14.16
N LYS A 144 -18.33 5.24 13.10
CA LYS A 144 -19.00 5.57 11.85
C LYS A 144 -19.35 4.26 11.12
N PRO A 145 -20.60 4.08 10.68
CA PRO A 145 -20.95 2.92 9.87
C PRO A 145 -19.99 2.87 8.68
N ALA A 146 -19.48 1.68 8.40
CA ALA A 146 -18.73 1.48 7.18
C ALA A 146 -19.68 1.78 6.01
N SER A 147 -19.20 2.41 4.97
CA SER A 147 -19.95 2.62 3.73
C SER A 147 -20.15 1.31 2.94
N ASP A 148 -20.03 0.17 3.61
CA ASP A 148 -20.07 -1.16 3.01
C ASP A 148 -21.44 -1.52 2.43
N ASP A 149 -22.51 -0.90 2.92
CA ASP A 149 -23.88 -1.12 2.46
C ASP A 149 -24.29 -0.14 1.36
N VAL A 150 -23.45 0.82 1.01
CA VAL A 150 -23.71 1.77 -0.06
C VAL A 150 -23.08 1.28 -1.35
N ASP A 151 -23.83 1.38 -2.46
CA ASP A 151 -23.31 1.05 -3.78
C ASP A 151 -22.09 1.91 -4.12
N VAL A 152 -21.07 1.28 -4.69
CA VAL A 152 -19.80 1.95 -5.00
C VAL A 152 -19.99 3.07 -6.04
N ASP A 153 -20.94 2.96 -6.96
CA ASP A 153 -21.18 3.99 -7.96
C ASP A 153 -21.74 5.26 -7.31
N ILE A 154 -22.62 5.12 -6.30
CA ILE A 154 -23.09 6.26 -5.50
C ILE A 154 -21.93 6.90 -4.73
N LEU A 155 -21.07 6.08 -4.12
CA LEU A 155 -19.89 6.61 -3.41
C LEU A 155 -18.94 7.39 -4.34
N LEU A 156 -18.79 6.93 -5.58
CA LEU A 156 -17.96 7.60 -6.60
C LEU A 156 -18.59 8.90 -7.10
N GLU A 157 -19.92 8.97 -7.19
CA GLU A 157 -20.63 10.18 -7.60
C GLU A 157 -20.55 11.32 -6.57
N VAL A 158 -20.50 10.97 -5.27
CA VAL A 158 -20.38 11.95 -4.18
C VAL A 158 -18.95 12.18 -3.72
N ASN A 159 -17.98 11.72 -4.47
CA ASN A 159 -16.57 11.78 -4.11
C ASN A 159 -15.97 13.17 -4.31
N VAL A 160 -15.69 13.86 -3.23
CA VAL A 160 -15.14 15.23 -3.23
C VAL A 160 -13.71 15.28 -3.83
N ASP A 161 -12.96 14.19 -3.76
CA ASP A 161 -11.62 14.13 -4.36
C ASP A 161 -11.67 14.05 -5.91
N ASP A 162 -12.86 13.90 -6.51
CA ASP A 162 -13.06 13.95 -7.97
C ASP A 162 -13.30 15.37 -8.50
N GLU A 163 -13.51 16.33 -7.62
CA GLU A 163 -13.73 17.73 -7.98
C GLU A 163 -12.44 18.40 -8.48
N GLU A 164 -12.60 19.36 -9.40
CA GLU A 164 -11.48 20.16 -9.89
C GLU A 164 -10.84 20.95 -8.75
N GLY A 165 -9.52 20.79 -8.60
CA GLY A 165 -8.75 21.42 -7.52
C GLY A 165 -8.72 20.65 -6.19
N ALA A 166 -9.21 19.43 -6.16
CA ALA A 166 -9.08 18.56 -4.99
C ALA A 166 -7.62 18.40 -4.55
N LYS A 167 -7.38 18.48 -3.25
CA LYS A 167 -6.04 18.51 -2.68
C LYS A 167 -5.34 17.15 -2.79
N ASN A 168 -4.16 17.12 -3.36
CA ASN A 168 -3.28 15.96 -3.24
C ASN A 168 -2.80 15.80 -1.78
N ARG A 169 -3.15 14.66 -1.18
CA ARG A 169 -2.79 14.28 0.19
C ARG A 169 -1.66 13.25 0.25
N CYS A 170 -1.12 12.85 -0.91
CA CYS A 170 -0.02 11.89 -0.93
C CYS A 170 1.26 12.50 -0.35
N GLU A 171 1.89 11.77 0.55
CA GLU A 171 3.15 12.11 1.18
C GLU A 171 4.13 10.94 1.05
N GLU A 172 5.41 11.25 0.89
CA GLU A 172 6.49 10.26 0.90
C GLU A 172 7.20 10.33 2.25
N PRO A 173 6.85 9.48 3.23
CA PRO A 173 7.46 9.53 4.54
C PRO A 173 8.95 9.19 4.46
N PRO A 174 9.82 9.93 5.17
CA PRO A 174 11.24 9.62 5.22
C PRO A 174 11.48 8.37 6.08
N LEU A 175 11.39 7.18 5.50
CA LEU A 175 11.54 5.90 6.22
C LEU A 175 12.98 5.65 6.75
N SER A 176 13.70 6.73 7.08
CA SER A 176 15.10 6.72 7.51
C SER A 176 15.37 5.88 8.75
N VAL A 177 14.42 5.83 9.68
CA VAL A 177 14.57 5.01 10.89
C VAL A 177 14.63 3.53 10.55
N PHE A 178 13.74 3.05 9.67
CA PHE A 178 13.74 1.65 9.25
C PHE A 178 15.01 1.32 8.45
N ARG A 179 15.41 2.19 7.52
CA ARG A 179 16.65 2.05 6.74
C ARG A 179 17.88 2.00 7.64
N TYR A 180 17.98 2.92 8.58
CA TYR A 180 19.09 2.95 9.54
C TYR A 180 19.22 1.64 10.32
N HIS A 181 18.11 1.10 10.81
CA HIS A 181 18.14 -0.16 11.56
C HIS A 181 18.52 -1.35 10.67
N ALA A 182 18.03 -1.41 9.44
CA ALA A 182 18.39 -2.45 8.49
C ALA A 182 19.89 -2.41 8.14
N GLU A 183 20.41 -1.24 7.79
CA GLU A 183 21.84 -1.03 7.46
C GLU A 183 22.74 -1.32 8.66
N LYS A 184 22.38 -0.85 9.87
CA LYS A 184 23.11 -1.14 11.10
C LYS A 184 23.20 -2.64 11.35
N ASN A 185 22.11 -3.38 11.21
CA ASN A 185 22.10 -4.82 11.41
C ASN A 185 22.96 -5.56 10.37
N ARG A 186 22.95 -5.12 9.11
CA ARG A 186 23.83 -5.64 8.05
C ARG A 186 25.31 -5.42 8.39
N ILE A 187 25.67 -4.21 8.81
CA ILE A 187 27.05 -3.89 9.23
C ILE A 187 27.48 -4.80 10.40
N ILE A 188 26.63 -4.92 11.42
CA ILE A 188 26.93 -5.81 12.56
C ILE A 188 27.12 -7.26 12.11
N SER A 189 26.26 -7.77 11.24
CA SER A 189 26.38 -9.12 10.68
C SER A 189 27.69 -9.34 9.92
N LEU A 190 28.11 -8.37 9.11
CA LEU A 190 29.38 -8.41 8.40
C LEU A 190 30.58 -8.40 9.35
N ILE A 191 30.53 -7.61 10.43
CA ILE A 191 31.57 -7.60 11.46
C ILE A 191 31.67 -8.96 12.16
N HIS A 192 30.55 -9.58 12.52
CA HIS A 192 30.50 -10.89 13.11
C HIS A 192 31.02 -12.01 12.18
N ALA A 193 30.86 -11.82 10.86
CA ALA A 193 31.39 -12.69 9.82
C ALA A 193 32.88 -12.40 9.49
N TYR A 194 33.53 -11.46 10.17
CA TYR A 194 34.89 -10.99 9.89
C TYR A 194 35.08 -10.31 8.52
N GLU A 195 33.97 -9.86 7.89
CA GLU A 195 33.95 -9.20 6.60
C GLU A 195 34.13 -7.67 6.73
N TYR A 196 35.25 -7.25 7.33
CA TYR A 196 35.48 -5.85 7.73
C TYR A 196 35.48 -4.86 6.57
N ASN A 197 36.01 -5.26 5.40
CA ASN A 197 36.04 -4.39 4.22
C ASN A 197 34.62 -4.13 3.67
N ALA A 198 33.77 -5.16 3.65
CA ALA A 198 32.38 -5.04 3.26
C ALA A 198 31.60 -4.17 4.25
N ALA A 199 31.80 -4.37 5.56
CA ALA A 199 31.20 -3.54 6.61
C ALA A 199 31.60 -2.06 6.46
N LEU A 200 32.88 -1.77 6.19
CA LEU A 200 33.37 -0.40 6.01
C LEU A 200 32.78 0.26 4.74
N THR A 201 32.63 -0.50 3.67
CA THR A 201 32.00 -0.01 2.42
C THR A 201 30.55 0.36 2.63
N LEU A 202 29.81 -0.43 3.40
CA LEU A 202 28.39 -0.17 3.69
C LEU A 202 28.19 0.98 4.69
N ALA A 203 29.18 1.25 5.56
CA ALA A 203 29.11 2.30 6.58
C ALA A 203 29.47 3.71 6.05
N ARG A 204 29.90 3.84 4.80
CA ARG A 204 30.26 5.11 4.13
C ARG A 204 29.10 5.66 3.35
#